data_33dd179b99ae14983d4b98f31f937ac5
#
_entry.id   33dd179b99ae14983d4b98f31f937ac5
#
_cell.length_a   1.000
_cell.length_b   1.000
_cell.length_c   1.000
_cell.angle_alpha   90.00
_cell.angle_beta   90.00
_cell.angle_gamma   90.00
#
_symmetry.space_group_name_H-M   'P 1'
#
loop_
_entity.id
_entity.type
_entity.pdbx_description
1 polymer ?
#
loop_
_entity_poly.entity_id
_entity_poly.type
_entity_poly.pdbx_seq_one_letter_code
_entity_poly.pdbx_strand_id
1 'polypeptide(L)'
;MKIAGIICELNPAHNGHKYIFEQARKVTGADYVVAVMSGDYVQRGEPALVDKHTRTKMALCLGADAVFELPTMWATGSAQYFARGAVSLLSAIGASTIVFGSECGDIDLLSSLEFTTPNDVLGSEYIKAIKHLSLDIKPYAITRIGTGYNDSSTISGSICSASYIREHLSGAGIDSLAAVMPDDVRLLLRGEILNSRTVSPDDISSQLYYKLNQESTNGFDQYFDVYSDLSDKLIKNLNQFTTVTEFAHVIKSKDIAFSHIKRAFLHILLGITNDDVNAAISRDYLTYIRLLGFKKSSSILSEIKKTSTAPIISKLADAHNILDDFEMQVLTQDIASSHLYSMLSKGLVISEYSRPIIIQ
;
A
#
# COMPACT_ATOMS: atom_id res chain seq x y z
N MET A 1 26.16 2.73 -9.21
CA MET A 1 25.14 1.96 -8.49
C MET A 1 23.77 2.29 -9.08
N LYS A 2 22.95 1.31 -9.36
CA LYS A 2 21.62 1.48 -9.95
C LYS A 2 20.58 0.78 -9.08
N ILE A 3 19.58 1.53 -8.59
CA ILE A 3 18.48 1.03 -7.78
C ILE A 3 17.21 1.07 -8.63
N ALA A 4 16.52 -0.08 -8.73
CA ALA A 4 15.18 -0.17 -9.30
C ALA A 4 14.13 -0.21 -8.17
N GLY A 5 13.16 0.69 -8.22
CA GLY A 5 12.04 0.75 -7.30
C GLY A 5 10.83 0.00 -7.83
N ILE A 6 10.15 -0.71 -6.94
CA ILE A 6 8.84 -1.31 -7.18
C ILE A 6 7.88 -0.76 -6.13
N ILE A 7 6.74 -0.22 -6.57
CA ILE A 7 5.66 0.20 -5.68
C ILE A 7 4.65 -0.94 -5.62
N CYS A 8 4.31 -1.40 -4.42
CA CYS A 8 3.46 -2.59 -4.28
C CYS A 8 2.64 -2.59 -2.97
N GLU A 9 1.64 -3.44 -2.93
CA GLU A 9 0.82 -3.72 -1.75
C GLU A 9 1.03 -5.15 -1.22
N LEU A 10 1.24 -6.12 -2.14
CA LEU A 10 1.41 -7.55 -1.83
C LEU A 10 0.26 -8.12 -0.97
N ASN A 11 -0.99 -7.87 -1.36
CA ASN A 11 -2.18 -8.14 -0.56
C ASN A 11 -3.05 -9.32 -1.08
N PRO A 12 -2.60 -10.60 -0.98
CA PRO A 12 -1.25 -11.06 -0.68
C PRO A 12 -0.33 -11.09 -1.92
N ALA A 13 0.95 -11.43 -1.70
CA ALA A 13 1.89 -11.67 -2.79
C ALA A 13 1.54 -12.94 -3.59
N HIS A 14 1.85 -12.95 -4.90
CA HIS A 14 1.57 -14.05 -5.82
C HIS A 14 2.59 -14.10 -6.98
N ASN A 15 2.49 -15.10 -7.86
CA ASN A 15 3.43 -15.31 -8.97
C ASN A 15 3.55 -14.09 -9.91
N GLY A 16 2.48 -13.32 -10.11
CA GLY A 16 2.54 -12.08 -10.88
C GLY A 16 3.49 -11.04 -10.26
N HIS A 17 3.50 -10.92 -8.92
CA HIS A 17 4.47 -10.06 -8.24
C HIS A 17 5.89 -10.61 -8.38
N LYS A 18 6.09 -11.94 -8.20
CA LYS A 18 7.41 -12.58 -8.41
C LYS A 18 7.96 -12.23 -9.80
N TYR A 19 7.13 -12.35 -10.82
CA TYR A 19 7.50 -12.01 -12.19
C TYR A 19 7.98 -10.54 -12.31
N ILE A 20 7.29 -9.59 -11.70
CA ILE A 20 7.70 -8.17 -11.75
C ILE A 20 9.06 -7.95 -11.06
N PHE A 21 9.30 -8.56 -9.88
CA PHE A 21 10.59 -8.46 -9.18
C PHE A 21 11.74 -9.05 -10.02
N GLU A 22 11.52 -10.19 -10.67
CA GLU A 22 12.51 -10.82 -11.56
C GLU A 22 12.77 -9.96 -12.81
N GLN A 23 11.71 -9.43 -13.44
CA GLN A 23 11.85 -8.58 -14.61
C GLN A 23 12.54 -7.24 -14.26
N ALA A 24 12.29 -6.68 -13.08
CA ALA A 24 12.93 -5.43 -12.66
C ALA A 24 14.45 -5.48 -12.77
N ARG A 25 15.09 -6.56 -12.30
CA ARG A 25 16.54 -6.74 -12.49
C ARG A 25 16.95 -6.87 -13.96
N LYS A 26 16.19 -7.65 -14.72
CA LYS A 26 16.54 -7.97 -16.14
C LYS A 26 16.46 -6.74 -17.03
N VAL A 27 15.34 -6.01 -16.97
CA VAL A 27 15.09 -4.89 -17.89
C VAL A 27 15.86 -3.64 -17.53
N THR A 28 16.15 -3.43 -16.25
CA THR A 28 16.87 -2.23 -15.81
C THR A 28 18.37 -2.45 -15.68
N GLY A 29 18.84 -3.70 -15.52
CA GLY A 29 20.22 -3.99 -15.14
C GLY A 29 20.59 -3.42 -13.76
N ALA A 30 19.61 -3.32 -12.86
CA ALA A 30 19.82 -2.74 -11.53
C ALA A 30 20.66 -3.66 -10.63
N ASP A 31 21.57 -3.05 -9.86
CA ASP A 31 22.33 -3.73 -8.81
C ASP A 31 21.40 -4.17 -7.68
N TYR A 32 20.40 -3.33 -7.35
CA TYR A 32 19.46 -3.56 -6.26
C TYR A 32 18.02 -3.31 -6.70
N VAL A 33 17.09 -4.10 -6.14
CA VAL A 33 15.64 -3.90 -6.27
C VAL A 33 15.06 -3.57 -4.90
N VAL A 34 14.42 -2.42 -4.77
CA VAL A 34 13.77 -1.99 -3.53
C VAL A 34 12.25 -1.95 -3.71
N ALA A 35 11.53 -2.30 -2.65
CA ALA A 35 10.09 -2.17 -2.61
C ALA A 35 9.68 -0.99 -1.73
N VAL A 36 8.81 -0.11 -2.24
CA VAL A 36 8.00 0.82 -1.45
C VAL A 36 6.63 0.19 -1.33
N MET A 37 6.26 -0.18 -0.10
CA MET A 37 5.09 -1.02 0.16
C MET A 37 4.12 -0.32 1.11
N SER A 38 2.82 -0.37 0.79
CA SER A 38 1.75 0.08 1.68
C SER A 38 1.91 -0.54 3.09
N GLY A 39 1.69 0.27 4.12
CA GLY A 39 1.61 -0.18 5.50
C GLY A 39 0.47 -1.19 5.71
N ASP A 40 -0.21 -1.13 6.85
CA ASP A 40 -1.27 -2.10 7.17
C ASP A 40 -2.61 -1.83 6.47
N TYR A 41 -2.73 -0.70 5.75
CA TYR A 41 -3.89 -0.31 4.95
C TYR A 41 -3.48 -0.07 3.51
N VAL A 42 -4.38 -0.36 2.58
CA VAL A 42 -4.11 -0.40 1.14
C VAL A 42 -4.97 0.58 0.33
N GLN A 43 -4.55 0.87 -0.89
CA GLN A 43 -5.11 1.90 -1.77
C GLN A 43 -6.61 1.72 -2.07
N ARG A 44 -7.13 0.50 -1.97
CA ARG A 44 -8.57 0.24 -2.12
C ARG A 44 -9.42 0.71 -0.94
N GLY A 45 -8.82 1.30 0.09
CA GLY A 45 -9.52 1.78 1.28
C GLY A 45 -9.92 0.66 2.23
N GLU A 46 -9.03 -0.30 2.44
CA GLU A 46 -9.27 -1.46 3.30
C GLU A 46 -8.00 -1.86 4.07
N PRO A 47 -8.13 -2.55 5.23
CA PRO A 47 -6.99 -3.18 5.85
C PRO A 47 -6.42 -4.26 4.92
N ALA A 48 -5.11 -4.45 4.96
CA ALA A 48 -4.47 -5.55 4.24
C ALA A 48 -4.85 -6.91 4.86
N LEU A 49 -4.84 -7.97 4.07
CA LEU A 49 -5.17 -9.32 4.54
C LEU A 49 -4.28 -9.79 5.70
N VAL A 50 -2.98 -9.47 5.61
CA VAL A 50 -1.98 -9.76 6.66
C VAL A 50 -1.10 -8.54 6.90
N ASP A 51 -0.46 -8.47 8.07
CA ASP A 51 0.31 -7.31 8.51
C ASP A 51 1.49 -6.97 7.57
N LYS A 52 1.95 -5.73 7.65
CA LYS A 52 3.06 -5.23 6.84
C LYS A 52 4.37 -5.99 7.07
N HIS A 53 4.61 -6.54 8.27
CA HIS A 53 5.82 -7.31 8.57
C HIS A 53 5.81 -8.66 7.84
N THR A 54 4.68 -9.35 7.80
CA THR A 54 4.51 -10.57 7.03
C THR A 54 4.66 -10.29 5.53
N ARG A 55 4.07 -9.19 5.02
CA ARG A 55 4.22 -8.78 3.62
C ARG A 55 5.65 -8.34 3.28
N THR A 56 6.38 -7.76 4.24
CA THR A 56 7.81 -7.49 4.10
C THR A 56 8.62 -8.77 3.87
N LYS A 57 8.36 -9.83 4.66
CA LYS A 57 8.99 -11.15 4.41
C LYS A 57 8.65 -11.68 3.01
N MET A 58 7.39 -11.56 2.59
CA MET A 58 6.98 -11.94 1.23
C MET A 58 7.76 -11.16 0.17
N ALA A 59 7.90 -9.84 0.30
CA ALA A 59 8.67 -9.02 -0.64
C ALA A 59 10.15 -9.46 -0.74
N LEU A 60 10.79 -9.76 0.38
CA LEU A 60 12.15 -10.25 0.42
C LEU A 60 12.28 -11.63 -0.25
N CYS A 61 11.31 -12.55 -0.03
CA CYS A 61 11.23 -13.84 -0.75
C CYS A 61 11.09 -13.65 -2.26
N LEU A 62 10.34 -12.63 -2.71
CA LEU A 62 10.15 -12.33 -4.13
C LEU A 62 11.38 -11.70 -4.81
N GLY A 63 12.38 -11.26 -4.04
CA GLY A 63 13.62 -10.73 -4.60
C GLY A 63 13.92 -9.27 -4.29
N ALA A 64 13.14 -8.61 -3.44
CA ALA A 64 13.50 -7.28 -2.91
C ALA A 64 14.79 -7.36 -2.10
N ASP A 65 15.68 -6.36 -2.24
CA ASP A 65 16.87 -6.20 -1.40
C ASP A 65 16.57 -5.42 -0.12
N ALA A 66 15.61 -4.47 -0.21
CA ALA A 66 15.08 -3.74 0.93
C ALA A 66 13.60 -3.39 0.71
N VAL A 67 12.87 -3.20 1.81
CA VAL A 67 11.46 -2.83 1.82
C VAL A 67 11.27 -1.61 2.71
N PHE A 68 10.65 -0.57 2.14
CA PHE A 68 10.31 0.67 2.82
C PHE A 68 8.80 0.82 2.95
N GLU A 69 8.34 1.40 4.05
CA GLU A 69 6.93 1.66 4.30
C GLU A 69 6.47 2.92 3.55
N LEU A 70 5.39 2.80 2.79
CA LEU A 70 4.66 3.96 2.29
C LEU A 70 3.72 4.45 3.40
N PRO A 71 3.83 5.71 3.86
CA PRO A 71 2.97 6.28 4.89
C PRO A 71 1.49 6.09 4.58
N THR A 72 0.68 5.83 5.61
CA THR A 72 -0.73 5.44 5.46
C THR A 72 -1.55 6.46 4.68
N MET A 73 -1.28 7.76 4.86
CA MET A 73 -1.98 8.81 4.11
C MET A 73 -1.81 8.67 2.59
N TRP A 74 -0.65 8.25 2.13
CA TRP A 74 -0.40 7.99 0.70
C TRP A 74 -0.87 6.60 0.30
N ALA A 75 -0.64 5.61 1.15
CA ALA A 75 -1.03 4.22 0.90
C ALA A 75 -2.56 4.06 0.72
N THR A 76 -3.34 4.93 1.37
CA THR A 76 -4.81 4.95 1.28
C THR A 76 -5.35 6.10 0.41
N GLY A 77 -4.48 6.85 -0.28
CA GLY A 77 -4.86 7.94 -1.17
C GLY A 77 -5.45 7.45 -2.51
N SER A 78 -5.96 8.40 -3.31
CA SER A 78 -6.29 8.11 -4.71
C SER A 78 -5.04 7.71 -5.49
N ALA A 79 -5.20 7.17 -6.70
CA ALA A 79 -4.06 6.75 -7.52
C ALA A 79 -2.99 7.86 -7.68
N GLN A 80 -3.42 9.11 -7.79
CA GLN A 80 -2.56 10.27 -7.88
C GLN A 80 -1.70 10.48 -6.61
N TYR A 81 -2.32 10.48 -5.44
CA TYR A 81 -1.61 10.71 -4.17
C TYR A 81 -0.74 9.50 -3.80
N PHE A 82 -1.24 8.30 -4.04
CA PHE A 82 -0.48 7.07 -3.89
C PHE A 82 0.80 7.10 -4.74
N ALA A 83 0.67 7.47 -6.02
CA ALA A 83 1.80 7.56 -6.94
C ALA A 83 2.81 8.65 -6.52
N ARG A 84 2.33 9.86 -6.17
CA ARG A 84 3.21 10.97 -5.79
C ARG A 84 4.01 10.66 -4.52
N GLY A 85 3.34 10.16 -3.46
CA GLY A 85 4.03 9.77 -2.22
C GLY A 85 5.04 8.65 -2.43
N ALA A 86 4.67 7.62 -3.19
CA ALA A 86 5.56 6.49 -3.43
C ALA A 86 6.77 6.84 -4.33
N VAL A 87 6.56 7.64 -5.37
CA VAL A 87 7.64 8.09 -6.27
C VAL A 87 8.57 9.08 -5.57
N SER A 88 8.03 9.99 -4.73
CA SER A 88 8.84 10.88 -3.89
C SER A 88 9.75 10.08 -2.94
N LEU A 89 9.21 9.06 -2.27
CA LEU A 89 9.99 8.20 -1.39
C LEU A 89 11.06 7.42 -2.16
N LEU A 90 10.74 6.87 -3.34
CA LEU A 90 11.72 6.20 -4.20
C LEU A 90 12.86 7.14 -4.61
N SER A 91 12.54 8.39 -4.96
CA SER A 91 13.54 9.40 -5.26
C SER A 91 14.44 9.67 -4.07
N ALA A 92 13.85 9.85 -2.89
CA ALA A 92 14.57 10.16 -1.66
C ALA A 92 15.56 9.06 -1.25
N ILE A 93 15.29 7.78 -1.54
CA ILE A 93 16.24 6.68 -1.31
C ILE A 93 17.24 6.46 -2.45
N GLY A 94 17.19 7.29 -3.51
CA GLY A 94 18.15 7.24 -4.63
C GLY A 94 17.81 6.21 -5.71
N ALA A 95 16.55 5.82 -5.87
CA ALA A 95 16.12 4.97 -6.98
C ALA A 95 16.22 5.74 -8.31
N SER A 96 16.90 5.15 -9.30
CA SER A 96 17.06 5.72 -10.65
C SER A 96 16.01 5.20 -11.65
N THR A 97 15.29 4.16 -11.28
CA THR A 97 14.26 3.56 -12.13
C THR A 97 13.08 3.10 -11.30
N ILE A 98 11.87 3.15 -11.89
CA ILE A 98 10.66 2.52 -11.35
C ILE A 98 10.18 1.45 -12.32
N VAL A 99 9.79 0.28 -11.79
CA VAL A 99 9.26 -0.83 -12.57
C VAL A 99 7.88 -1.20 -12.05
N PHE A 100 6.90 -1.32 -12.93
CA PHE A 100 5.53 -1.66 -12.59
C PHE A 100 4.88 -2.52 -13.67
N GLY A 101 3.86 -3.30 -13.28
CA GLY A 101 3.03 -4.07 -14.20
C GLY A 101 1.99 -3.18 -14.87
N SER A 102 1.75 -3.40 -16.16
CA SER A 102 0.78 -2.67 -16.98
C SER A 102 0.07 -3.64 -17.92
N GLU A 103 -1.20 -3.44 -18.17
CA GLU A 103 -1.94 -4.21 -19.17
C GLU A 103 -1.50 -3.79 -20.59
N CYS A 104 -1.27 -2.51 -20.83
CA CYS A 104 -0.83 -2.01 -22.12
C CYS A 104 0.69 -2.19 -22.35
N GLY A 105 1.51 -2.08 -21.32
CA GLY A 105 2.96 -2.30 -21.37
C GLY A 105 3.75 -1.24 -22.15
N ASP A 106 3.15 -0.14 -22.55
CA ASP A 106 3.72 0.91 -23.38
C ASP A 106 3.79 2.25 -22.62
N ILE A 107 5.00 2.75 -22.38
CA ILE A 107 5.24 3.99 -21.63
C ILE A 107 4.72 5.23 -22.37
N ASP A 108 4.80 5.28 -23.69
CA ASP A 108 4.36 6.44 -24.46
C ASP A 108 2.83 6.54 -24.45
N LEU A 109 2.15 5.41 -24.58
CA LEU A 109 0.70 5.34 -24.43
C LEU A 109 0.28 5.72 -22.99
N LEU A 110 0.91 5.16 -21.96
CA LEU A 110 0.64 5.47 -20.54
C LEU A 110 0.86 6.96 -20.22
N SER A 111 1.72 7.63 -20.98
CA SER A 111 2.00 9.06 -20.82
C SER A 111 0.98 9.98 -21.46
N SER A 112 0.22 9.51 -22.44
CA SER A 112 -0.59 10.33 -23.36
C SER A 112 -2.09 10.04 -23.33
N LEU A 113 -2.50 8.88 -22.83
CA LEU A 113 -3.90 8.45 -22.82
C LEU A 113 -4.48 8.35 -21.40
N GLU A 114 -5.79 8.37 -21.31
CA GLU A 114 -6.53 8.00 -20.09
C GLU A 114 -6.84 6.50 -20.11
N PHE A 115 -6.73 5.88 -18.94
CA PHE A 115 -6.93 4.45 -18.77
C PHE A 115 -8.04 4.16 -17.75
N THR A 116 -8.69 3.01 -17.92
CA THR A 116 -9.73 2.49 -17.01
C THR A 116 -9.26 1.22 -16.29
N THR A 117 -8.23 0.55 -16.81
CA THR A 117 -7.64 -0.62 -16.17
C THR A 117 -6.78 -0.18 -14.98
N PRO A 118 -6.94 -0.74 -13.80
CA PRO A 118 -6.31 -0.22 -12.58
C PRO A 118 -4.77 -0.13 -12.61
N ASN A 119 -4.08 -1.09 -13.25
CA ASN A 119 -2.63 -1.02 -13.29
C ASN A 119 -2.15 0.03 -14.31
N ASP A 120 -2.84 0.23 -15.42
CA ASP A 120 -2.52 1.30 -16.37
C ASP A 120 -2.83 2.68 -15.79
N VAL A 121 -3.93 2.81 -15.01
CA VAL A 121 -4.20 4.04 -14.23
C VAL A 121 -3.04 4.34 -13.29
N LEU A 122 -2.58 3.36 -12.48
CA LEU A 122 -1.44 3.55 -11.59
C LEU A 122 -0.15 3.83 -12.36
N GLY A 123 0.12 3.11 -13.43
CA GLY A 123 1.28 3.33 -14.30
C GLY A 123 1.33 4.74 -14.87
N SER A 124 0.19 5.24 -15.37
CA SER A 124 0.04 6.62 -15.85
C SER A 124 0.30 7.63 -14.72
N GLU A 125 -0.25 7.39 -13.52
CA GLU A 125 -0.04 8.28 -12.37
C GLU A 125 1.42 8.26 -11.88
N TYR A 126 2.16 7.15 -11.95
CA TYR A 126 3.61 7.13 -11.66
C TYR A 126 4.39 8.03 -12.64
N ILE A 127 4.08 7.96 -13.94
CA ILE A 127 4.72 8.79 -14.95
C ILE A 127 4.39 10.27 -14.74
N LYS A 128 3.12 10.59 -14.43
CA LYS A 128 2.69 11.96 -14.09
C LYS A 128 3.37 12.46 -12.81
N ALA A 129 3.53 11.61 -11.78
CA ALA A 129 4.23 11.95 -10.56
C ALA A 129 5.70 12.29 -10.79
N ILE A 130 6.42 11.49 -11.58
CA ILE A 130 7.81 11.75 -11.97
C ILE A 130 7.92 13.12 -12.65
N LYS A 131 7.04 13.42 -13.60
CA LYS A 131 7.02 14.71 -14.31
C LYS A 131 6.68 15.87 -13.38
N HIS A 132 5.64 15.70 -12.53
CA HIS A 132 5.17 16.73 -11.61
C HIS A 132 6.24 17.15 -10.59
N LEU A 133 6.97 16.17 -10.06
CA LEU A 133 8.04 16.37 -9.09
C LEU A 133 9.41 16.64 -9.74
N SER A 134 9.46 16.69 -11.08
CA SER A 134 10.71 16.92 -11.85
C SER A 134 11.85 15.96 -11.47
N LEU A 135 11.53 14.67 -11.26
CA LEU A 135 12.48 13.67 -10.79
C LEU A 135 13.22 12.98 -11.95
N ASP A 136 14.50 12.65 -11.73
CA ASP A 136 15.31 11.86 -12.67
C ASP A 136 15.13 10.35 -12.41
N ILE A 137 13.91 9.86 -12.58
CA ILE A 137 13.54 8.44 -12.45
C ILE A 137 12.99 7.94 -13.78
N LYS A 138 13.59 6.89 -14.33
CA LYS A 138 13.14 6.30 -15.58
C LYS A 138 12.06 5.24 -15.34
N PRO A 139 10.84 5.37 -15.90
CA PRO A 139 9.79 4.36 -15.78
C PRO A 139 10.01 3.19 -16.74
N TYR A 140 9.65 1.97 -16.30
CA TYR A 140 9.60 0.75 -17.09
C TYR A 140 8.28 0.04 -16.84
N ALA A 141 7.48 -0.11 -17.89
CA ALA A 141 6.24 -0.90 -17.85
C ALA A 141 6.54 -2.35 -18.27
N ILE A 142 6.09 -3.30 -17.46
CA ILE A 142 6.17 -4.73 -17.76
C ILE A 142 4.77 -5.19 -18.12
N THR A 143 4.60 -5.71 -19.34
CA THR A 143 3.31 -6.27 -19.76
C THR A 143 2.93 -7.43 -18.85
N ARG A 144 1.75 -7.37 -18.28
CA ARG A 144 1.21 -8.43 -17.40
C ARG A 144 0.94 -9.69 -18.21
N ILE A 145 1.38 -10.80 -17.68
CA ILE A 145 1.10 -12.13 -18.23
C ILE A 145 -0.15 -12.65 -17.52
N GLY A 146 -1.17 -13.09 -18.27
CA GLY A 146 -2.39 -13.67 -17.71
C GLY A 146 -3.65 -12.89 -18.09
N THR A 147 -4.79 -13.33 -17.55
CA THR A 147 -6.15 -12.86 -17.85
C THR A 147 -6.34 -11.36 -17.69
N GLY A 148 -7.22 -10.80 -18.54
CA GLY A 148 -7.72 -9.44 -18.41
C GLY A 148 -8.38 -9.23 -17.03
N TYR A 149 -8.39 -8.00 -16.58
CA TYR A 149 -8.77 -7.55 -15.24
C TYR A 149 -10.16 -8.04 -14.74
N ASN A 150 -11.08 -8.36 -15.65
CA ASN A 150 -12.45 -8.78 -15.33
C ASN A 150 -12.64 -10.30 -15.20
N ASP A 151 -11.59 -11.09 -15.33
CA ASP A 151 -11.68 -12.55 -15.27
C ASP A 151 -11.31 -13.04 -13.86
N SER A 152 -12.24 -12.87 -12.92
CA SER A 152 -12.19 -13.50 -11.60
C SER A 152 -12.34 -15.04 -11.67
N SER A 153 -12.65 -15.57 -12.87
CA SER A 153 -13.03 -16.96 -13.06
C SER A 153 -11.94 -17.85 -13.67
N THR A 154 -10.84 -17.29 -14.20
CA THR A 154 -9.87 -18.09 -14.93
C THR A 154 -8.44 -17.91 -14.42
N ILE A 155 -7.84 -19.02 -14.00
CA ILE A 155 -6.38 -19.16 -13.85
C ILE A 155 -5.81 -19.34 -15.25
N SER A 156 -5.17 -18.28 -15.80
CA SER A 156 -4.35 -18.46 -17.00
C SER A 156 -2.98 -18.99 -16.59
N GLY A 157 -2.81 -20.28 -16.59
CA GLY A 157 -1.58 -20.92 -16.15
C GLY A 157 -1.35 -20.75 -14.65
N SER A 158 -0.20 -20.19 -14.25
CA SER A 158 0.23 -20.03 -12.85
C SER A 158 0.08 -18.59 -12.29
N ILE A 159 -0.73 -17.73 -12.93
CA ILE A 159 -0.90 -16.32 -12.53
C ILE A 159 -2.38 -16.00 -12.28
N CYS A 160 -2.69 -15.37 -11.16
CA CYS A 160 -4.00 -14.85 -10.80
C CYS A 160 -3.88 -13.47 -10.14
N SER A 161 -5.01 -12.81 -9.83
CA SER A 161 -5.03 -11.57 -9.08
C SER A 161 -5.02 -11.79 -7.57
N ALA A 162 -4.55 -10.79 -6.80
CA ALA A 162 -4.64 -10.81 -5.34
C ALA A 162 -6.10 -10.88 -4.84
N SER A 163 -7.04 -10.28 -5.56
CA SER A 163 -8.49 -10.38 -5.27
C SER A 163 -8.99 -11.81 -5.38
N TYR A 164 -8.62 -12.51 -6.49
CA TYR A 164 -8.94 -13.92 -6.65
C TYR A 164 -8.46 -14.75 -5.46
N ILE A 165 -7.21 -14.52 -5.01
CA ILE A 165 -6.65 -15.24 -3.86
C ILE A 165 -7.50 -14.99 -2.60
N ARG A 166 -7.83 -13.73 -2.29
CA ARG A 166 -8.62 -13.41 -1.09
C ARG A 166 -10.00 -14.04 -1.11
N GLU A 167 -10.67 -14.06 -2.25
CA GLU A 167 -11.99 -14.70 -2.43
C GLU A 167 -11.93 -16.22 -2.24
N HIS A 168 -10.84 -16.87 -2.70
CA HIS A 168 -10.71 -18.33 -2.64
C HIS A 168 -10.10 -18.86 -1.34
N LEU A 169 -9.50 -17.99 -0.51
CA LEU A 169 -8.98 -18.40 0.80
C LEU A 169 -10.08 -18.94 1.74
N SER A 170 -11.29 -18.41 1.68
CA SER A 170 -12.41 -18.81 2.52
C SER A 170 -13.09 -20.11 2.10
N GLY A 171 -12.95 -20.54 0.84
CA GLY A 171 -13.67 -21.72 0.31
C GLY A 171 -12.81 -22.96 0.16
N ALA A 172 -11.75 -22.89 -0.64
CA ALA A 172 -10.92 -24.03 -1.03
C ALA A 172 -9.63 -24.19 -0.19
N GLY A 173 -9.32 -23.20 0.65
CA GLY A 173 -8.13 -23.19 1.50
C GLY A 173 -6.84 -22.84 0.75
N ILE A 174 -5.77 -22.57 1.55
CA ILE A 174 -4.48 -22.11 1.04
C ILE A 174 -3.77 -23.09 0.09
N ASP A 175 -4.04 -24.39 0.22
CA ASP A 175 -3.38 -25.43 -0.58
C ASP A 175 -3.85 -25.44 -2.04
N SER A 176 -5.07 -25.00 -2.31
CA SER A 176 -5.59 -24.84 -3.67
C SER A 176 -4.87 -23.75 -4.46
N LEU A 177 -4.16 -22.86 -3.77
CA LEU A 177 -3.43 -21.72 -4.35
C LEU A 177 -1.95 -22.03 -4.66
N ALA A 178 -1.51 -23.29 -4.50
CA ALA A 178 -0.11 -23.69 -4.73
C ALA A 178 0.40 -23.36 -6.15
N ALA A 179 -0.47 -23.45 -7.16
CA ALA A 179 -0.10 -23.14 -8.55
C ALA A 179 0.14 -21.64 -8.80
N VAL A 180 -0.45 -20.75 -7.99
CA VAL A 180 -0.49 -19.29 -8.24
C VAL A 180 0.35 -18.47 -7.27
N MET A 181 0.92 -19.10 -6.24
CA MET A 181 1.76 -18.48 -5.22
C MET A 181 3.10 -19.18 -5.09
N PRO A 182 4.22 -18.45 -4.90
CA PRO A 182 5.48 -19.07 -4.51
C PRO A 182 5.34 -19.82 -3.18
N ASP A 183 6.03 -20.95 -3.01
CA ASP A 183 5.90 -21.79 -1.82
C ASP A 183 6.24 -21.06 -0.53
N ASP A 184 7.33 -20.27 -0.52
CA ASP A 184 7.72 -19.49 0.67
C ASP A 184 6.63 -18.48 1.07
N VAL A 185 6.03 -17.80 0.09
CA VAL A 185 4.92 -16.86 0.30
C VAL A 185 3.69 -17.58 0.83
N ARG A 186 3.37 -18.74 0.27
CA ARG A 186 2.25 -19.58 0.67
C ARG A 186 2.42 -20.07 2.11
N LEU A 187 3.63 -20.48 2.50
CA LEU A 187 3.95 -20.89 3.87
C LEU A 187 3.79 -19.73 4.88
N LEU A 188 4.24 -18.53 4.53
CA LEU A 188 4.03 -17.32 5.36
C LEU A 188 2.55 -17.04 5.56
N LEU A 189 1.77 -17.03 4.47
CA LEU A 189 0.32 -16.78 4.54
C LEU A 189 -0.40 -17.87 5.34
N ARG A 190 -0.03 -19.15 5.15
CA ARG A 190 -0.57 -20.27 5.92
C ARG A 190 -0.34 -20.08 7.43
N GLY A 191 0.84 -19.61 7.82
CA GLY A 191 1.14 -19.31 9.21
C GLY A 191 0.19 -18.27 9.82
N GLU A 192 -0.11 -17.21 9.07
CA GLU A 192 -1.07 -16.17 9.53
C GLU A 192 -2.51 -16.71 9.62
N ILE A 193 -2.93 -17.50 8.64
CA ILE A 193 -4.27 -18.14 8.65
C ILE A 193 -4.45 -19.08 9.85
N LEU A 194 -3.46 -19.95 10.09
CA LEU A 194 -3.52 -20.91 11.21
C LEU A 194 -3.53 -20.21 12.58
N ASN A 195 -2.93 -19.03 12.68
CA ASN A 195 -2.94 -18.22 13.88
C ASN A 195 -4.13 -17.23 13.95
N SER A 196 -5.07 -17.29 13.00
CA SER A 196 -6.23 -16.38 12.90
C SER A 196 -5.83 -14.90 12.86
N ARG A 197 -4.75 -14.56 12.15
CA ARG A 197 -4.21 -13.19 12.04
C ARG A 197 -4.54 -12.49 10.73
N THR A 198 -5.43 -13.06 9.93
CA THR A 198 -5.96 -12.40 8.73
C THR A 198 -7.03 -11.38 9.10
N VAL A 199 -7.05 -10.27 8.37
CA VAL A 199 -8.01 -9.17 8.58
C VAL A 199 -8.85 -8.98 7.32
N SER A 200 -10.14 -8.78 7.51
CA SER A 200 -11.12 -8.48 6.46
C SER A 200 -11.57 -7.01 6.51
N PRO A 201 -12.11 -6.45 5.42
CA PRO A 201 -12.61 -5.07 5.42
C PRO A 201 -13.66 -4.79 6.51
N ASP A 202 -14.49 -5.77 6.85
CA ASP A 202 -15.58 -5.58 7.82
C ASP A 202 -15.14 -5.72 9.29
N ASP A 203 -13.90 -6.14 9.55
CA ASP A 203 -13.36 -6.23 10.92
C ASP A 203 -13.20 -4.85 11.59
N ILE A 204 -13.13 -3.75 10.80
CA ILE A 204 -13.09 -2.38 11.31
C ILE A 204 -14.47 -1.76 11.56
N SER A 205 -15.57 -2.50 11.36
CA SER A 205 -16.93 -1.93 11.35
C SER A 205 -17.31 -1.27 12.68
N SER A 206 -17.01 -1.90 13.80
CA SER A 206 -17.35 -1.35 15.13
C SER A 206 -16.58 -0.06 15.43
N GLN A 207 -15.31 0.00 15.08
CA GLN A 207 -14.44 1.16 15.29
C GLN A 207 -14.87 2.32 14.40
N LEU A 208 -15.16 2.02 13.12
CA LEU A 208 -15.66 3.03 12.19
C LEU A 208 -17.02 3.58 12.63
N TYR A 209 -17.97 2.72 12.99
CA TYR A 209 -19.28 3.16 13.47
C TYR A 209 -19.15 4.08 14.69
N TYR A 210 -18.34 3.68 15.67
CA TYR A 210 -18.10 4.48 16.86
C TYR A 210 -17.56 5.87 16.51
N LYS A 211 -16.55 5.93 15.63
CA LYS A 211 -15.95 7.18 15.16
C LYS A 211 -16.95 8.06 14.41
N LEU A 212 -17.70 7.48 13.46
CA LEU A 212 -18.74 8.21 12.71
C LEU A 212 -19.84 8.75 13.63
N ASN A 213 -20.30 7.94 14.60
CA ASN A 213 -21.34 8.37 15.54
C ASN A 213 -20.85 9.50 16.45
N GLN A 214 -19.61 9.42 16.95
CA GLN A 214 -19.03 10.47 17.81
C GLN A 214 -18.92 11.82 17.11
N GLU A 215 -18.53 11.84 15.84
CA GLU A 215 -18.21 13.07 15.12
C GLU A 215 -19.32 13.55 14.19
N SER A 216 -20.44 12.86 14.14
CA SER A 216 -21.55 13.17 13.24
C SER A 216 -22.11 14.60 13.38
N THR A 217 -21.98 15.21 14.56
CA THR A 217 -22.41 16.61 14.81
C THR A 217 -21.47 17.64 14.23
N ASN A 218 -20.19 17.29 14.01
CA ASN A 218 -19.16 18.19 13.49
C ASN A 218 -18.99 18.10 11.97
N GLY A 219 -19.56 17.04 11.35
CA GLY A 219 -19.29 16.68 9.97
C GLY A 219 -17.94 15.98 9.79
N PHE A 220 -17.63 15.62 8.54
CA PHE A 220 -16.44 14.83 8.20
C PHE A 220 -15.55 15.48 7.13
N ASP A 221 -15.87 16.68 6.68
CA ASP A 221 -15.18 17.38 5.58
C ASP A 221 -13.76 17.86 5.93
N GLN A 222 -13.37 17.83 7.23
CA GLN A 222 -11.99 18.01 7.64
C GLN A 222 -11.08 16.83 7.28
N TYR A 223 -11.64 15.64 7.03
CA TYR A 223 -10.87 14.45 6.69
C TYR A 223 -10.53 14.39 5.20
N PHE A 224 -9.37 13.84 4.91
CA PHE A 224 -8.86 13.72 3.55
C PHE A 224 -9.83 12.95 2.64
N ASP A 225 -10.01 13.41 1.40
CA ASP A 225 -10.87 12.79 0.38
C ASP A 225 -12.37 12.75 0.79
N VAL A 226 -12.79 13.57 1.78
CA VAL A 226 -14.19 13.72 2.21
C VAL A 226 -14.67 15.13 1.88
N TYR A 227 -15.57 15.23 0.89
CA TYR A 227 -16.22 16.48 0.52
C TYR A 227 -17.52 16.67 1.31
N SER A 228 -18.05 17.90 1.38
CA SER A 228 -19.28 18.22 2.11
C SER A 228 -20.46 17.34 1.74
N ASP A 229 -20.69 17.10 0.45
CA ASP A 229 -21.78 16.24 -0.04
C ASP A 229 -21.65 14.79 0.47
N LEU A 230 -20.42 14.28 0.55
CA LEU A 230 -20.17 12.93 1.10
C LEU A 230 -20.37 12.94 2.62
N SER A 231 -19.88 13.96 3.32
CA SER A 231 -20.08 14.15 4.76
C SER A 231 -21.56 14.17 5.13
N ASP A 232 -22.36 14.99 4.45
CA ASP A 232 -23.81 15.08 4.66
C ASP A 232 -24.52 13.74 4.39
N LYS A 233 -24.08 13.03 3.35
CA LYS A 233 -24.63 11.72 3.01
C LYS A 233 -24.31 10.67 4.05
N LEU A 234 -23.12 10.69 4.65
CA LEU A 234 -22.73 9.81 5.75
C LEU A 234 -23.62 10.05 6.97
N ILE A 235 -23.77 11.31 7.38
CA ILE A 235 -24.60 11.71 8.54
C ILE A 235 -26.05 11.25 8.34
N LYS A 236 -26.64 11.58 7.17
CA LYS A 236 -28.05 11.26 6.85
C LYS A 236 -28.34 9.77 6.90
N ASN A 237 -27.40 8.92 6.54
CA ASN A 237 -27.61 7.47 6.43
C ASN A 237 -26.96 6.67 7.58
N LEU A 238 -26.39 7.32 8.59
CA LEU A 238 -25.65 6.64 9.67
C LEU A 238 -26.48 5.59 10.42
N ASN A 239 -27.79 5.80 10.50
CA ASN A 239 -28.73 4.85 11.10
C ASN A 239 -28.91 3.53 10.31
N GLN A 240 -28.38 3.46 9.07
CA GLN A 240 -28.38 2.27 8.23
C GLN A 240 -27.04 1.52 8.27
N PHE A 241 -26.12 1.94 9.15
CA PHE A 241 -24.83 1.29 9.27
C PHE A 241 -24.99 -0.13 9.85
N THR A 242 -24.39 -1.10 9.18
CA THR A 242 -24.28 -2.50 9.64
C THR A 242 -22.82 -2.95 9.62
N THR A 243 -22.21 -3.04 8.44
CA THR A 243 -20.79 -3.28 8.25
C THR A 243 -20.20 -2.22 7.32
N VAL A 244 -18.87 -2.13 7.26
CA VAL A 244 -18.17 -1.22 6.34
C VAL A 244 -18.59 -1.47 4.90
N THR A 245 -18.64 -2.73 4.50
CA THR A 245 -18.99 -3.11 3.11
C THR A 245 -20.43 -2.74 2.80
N GLU A 246 -21.40 -3.11 3.63
CA GLU A 246 -22.82 -2.79 3.43
C GLU A 246 -23.07 -1.29 3.49
N PHE A 247 -22.46 -0.59 4.44
CA PHE A 247 -22.61 0.86 4.53
C PHE A 247 -22.02 1.58 3.31
N ALA A 248 -20.90 1.10 2.77
CA ALA A 248 -20.36 1.63 1.52
C ALA A 248 -21.34 1.44 0.34
N HIS A 249 -22.12 0.35 0.31
CA HIS A 249 -23.20 0.16 -0.67
C HIS A 249 -24.36 1.14 -0.47
N VAL A 250 -24.75 1.43 0.77
CA VAL A 250 -25.77 2.46 1.09
C VAL A 250 -25.32 3.85 0.63
N ILE A 251 -24.05 4.18 0.84
CA ILE A 251 -23.48 5.50 0.48
C ILE A 251 -23.22 5.63 -1.03
N LYS A 252 -22.98 4.52 -1.74
CA LYS A 252 -22.65 4.54 -3.16
C LYS A 252 -23.70 5.29 -4.00
N SER A 253 -23.24 6.10 -4.95
CA SER A 253 -24.06 6.73 -5.98
C SER A 253 -23.37 6.61 -7.34
N LYS A 254 -24.02 7.11 -8.39
CA LYS A 254 -23.46 7.08 -9.74
C LYS A 254 -22.15 7.87 -9.84
N ASP A 255 -22.01 8.93 -9.06
CA ASP A 255 -20.88 9.87 -9.14
C ASP A 255 -19.76 9.60 -8.13
N ILE A 256 -19.93 8.64 -7.20
CA ILE A 256 -18.94 8.31 -6.17
C ILE A 256 -18.51 6.85 -6.32
N ALA A 257 -17.23 6.64 -6.62
CA ALA A 257 -16.66 5.30 -6.74
C ALA A 257 -16.63 4.58 -5.38
N PHE A 258 -16.88 3.26 -5.39
CA PHE A 258 -16.89 2.44 -4.18
C PHE A 258 -15.57 2.50 -3.40
N SER A 259 -14.43 2.50 -4.11
CA SER A 259 -13.11 2.64 -3.50
C SER A 259 -12.90 4.01 -2.86
N HIS A 260 -13.48 5.08 -3.41
CA HIS A 260 -13.42 6.41 -2.80
C HIS A 260 -14.14 6.42 -1.43
N ILE A 261 -15.35 5.85 -1.36
CA ILE A 261 -16.10 5.77 -0.08
C ILE A 261 -15.29 5.00 0.97
N LYS A 262 -14.69 3.87 0.60
CA LYS A 262 -13.88 3.08 1.53
C LYS A 262 -12.61 3.80 1.98
N ARG A 263 -11.94 4.56 1.10
CA ARG A 263 -10.83 5.42 1.50
C ARG A 263 -11.27 6.52 2.47
N ALA A 264 -12.37 7.20 2.18
CA ALA A 264 -12.97 8.20 3.08
C ALA A 264 -13.25 7.61 4.48
N PHE A 265 -13.79 6.39 4.54
CA PHE A 265 -13.98 5.69 5.81
C PHE A 265 -12.68 5.47 6.57
N LEU A 266 -11.62 5.05 5.89
CA LEU A 266 -10.30 4.90 6.53
C LEU A 266 -9.73 6.25 6.97
N HIS A 267 -9.86 7.30 6.17
CA HIS A 267 -9.34 8.63 6.53
C HIS A 267 -10.05 9.16 7.78
N ILE A 268 -11.36 8.99 7.88
CA ILE A 268 -12.12 9.33 9.10
C ILE A 268 -11.65 8.46 10.28
N LEU A 269 -11.60 7.15 10.10
CA LEU A 269 -11.23 6.21 11.17
C LEU A 269 -9.83 6.47 11.72
N LEU A 270 -8.86 6.67 10.82
CA LEU A 270 -7.45 6.83 11.16
C LEU A 270 -7.06 8.28 11.46
N GLY A 271 -7.99 9.22 11.30
CA GLY A 271 -7.76 10.63 11.61
C GLY A 271 -6.85 11.35 10.60
N ILE A 272 -6.85 10.94 9.33
CA ILE A 272 -6.05 11.58 8.27
C ILE A 272 -6.79 12.84 7.79
N THR A 273 -6.25 14.02 8.06
CA THR A 273 -6.90 15.30 7.77
C THR A 273 -6.40 15.94 6.48
N ASN A 274 -7.19 16.88 5.95
CA ASN A 274 -6.77 17.71 4.81
C ASN A 274 -5.53 18.55 5.16
N ASP A 275 -5.42 19.04 6.40
CA ASP A 275 -4.28 19.86 6.84
C ASP A 275 -2.99 19.03 6.85
N ASP A 276 -3.02 17.79 7.36
CA ASP A 276 -1.86 16.88 7.34
C ASP A 276 -1.39 16.59 5.91
N VAL A 277 -2.36 16.32 5.02
CA VAL A 277 -2.06 16.04 3.61
C VAL A 277 -1.51 17.27 2.90
N ASN A 278 -2.07 18.46 3.13
CA ASN A 278 -1.57 19.71 2.55
C ASN A 278 -0.18 20.07 3.05
N ALA A 279 0.10 19.85 4.34
CA ALA A 279 1.45 20.02 4.90
C ALA A 279 2.46 19.07 4.24
N ALA A 280 2.08 17.81 4.02
CA ALA A 280 2.93 16.83 3.35
C ALA A 280 3.14 17.14 1.84
N ILE A 281 2.11 17.68 1.15
CA ILE A 281 2.22 18.15 -0.24
C ILE A 281 3.24 19.28 -0.35
N SER A 282 3.25 20.21 0.59
CA SER A 282 4.22 21.33 0.61
C SER A 282 5.67 20.88 0.80
N ARG A 283 5.90 19.61 1.13
CA ARG A 283 7.19 18.93 1.30
C ARG A 283 7.46 17.91 0.17
N ASP A 284 6.91 18.15 -1.01
CA ASP A 284 7.02 17.26 -2.18
C ASP A 284 6.59 15.82 -1.88
N TYR A 285 5.57 15.65 -1.03
CA TYR A 285 5.00 14.35 -0.60
C TYR A 285 5.93 13.47 0.26
N LEU A 286 7.12 13.93 0.62
CA LEU A 286 8.02 13.21 1.52
C LEU A 286 7.71 13.58 2.97
N THR A 287 7.40 12.57 3.78
CA THR A 287 7.13 12.73 5.21
C THR A 287 8.23 12.11 6.06
N TYR A 288 8.54 10.84 5.84
CA TYR A 288 9.65 10.13 6.47
C TYR A 288 10.05 8.93 5.60
N ILE A 289 11.22 8.34 5.89
CA ILE A 289 11.69 7.10 5.26
C ILE A 289 11.82 6.03 6.34
N ARG A 290 10.94 5.01 6.33
CA ARG A 290 10.97 3.89 7.28
C ARG A 290 11.36 2.60 6.59
N LEU A 291 12.45 1.97 7.07
CA LEU A 291 12.89 0.65 6.64
C LEU A 291 12.13 -0.43 7.41
N LEU A 292 11.46 -1.34 6.70
CA LEU A 292 10.76 -2.50 7.28
C LEU A 292 11.62 -3.76 7.28
N GLY A 293 12.46 -3.94 6.26
CA GLY A 293 13.33 -5.11 6.18
C GLY A 293 14.33 -5.05 5.03
N PHE A 294 15.33 -5.92 5.07
CA PHE A 294 16.35 -6.02 4.02
C PHE A 294 17.00 -7.41 4.00
N LYS A 295 17.66 -7.77 2.87
CA LYS A 295 18.48 -8.97 2.76
C LYS A 295 19.85 -8.78 3.41
N LYS A 296 20.23 -9.68 4.31
CA LYS A 296 21.53 -9.66 5.00
C LYS A 296 22.72 -9.73 4.03
N SER A 297 22.55 -10.48 2.95
CA SER A 297 23.56 -10.63 1.89
C SER A 297 23.72 -9.39 1.01
N SER A 298 22.83 -8.40 1.10
CA SER A 298 22.83 -7.20 0.29
C SER A 298 23.56 -6.06 0.98
N SER A 299 24.43 -5.34 0.27
CA SER A 299 25.04 -4.11 0.74
C SER A 299 24.17 -2.86 0.55
N ILE A 300 22.89 -3.05 0.17
CA ILE A 300 21.96 -1.98 -0.19
C ILE A 300 21.87 -0.85 0.83
N LEU A 301 21.85 -1.17 2.14
CA LEU A 301 21.71 -0.15 3.17
C LEU A 301 22.90 0.81 3.24
N SER A 302 24.13 0.29 3.02
CA SER A 302 25.33 1.14 2.99
C SER A 302 25.30 2.08 1.78
N GLU A 303 24.69 1.64 0.69
CA GLU A 303 24.56 2.43 -0.54
C GLU A 303 23.45 3.47 -0.42
N ILE A 304 22.25 3.08 0.07
CA ILE A 304 21.15 4.03 0.27
C ILE A 304 21.55 5.15 1.24
N LYS A 305 22.28 4.84 2.31
CA LYS A 305 22.79 5.86 3.25
C LYS A 305 23.68 6.93 2.59
N LYS A 306 24.30 6.63 1.43
CA LYS A 306 25.12 7.59 0.69
C LYS A 306 24.27 8.44 -0.27
N THR A 307 23.15 7.92 -0.75
CA THR A 307 22.31 8.54 -1.79
C THR A 307 21.04 9.14 -1.25
N SER A 308 20.57 8.71 -0.08
CA SER A 308 19.33 9.20 0.50
C SER A 308 19.40 10.70 0.81
N THR A 309 18.36 11.42 0.39
CA THR A 309 18.20 12.87 0.64
C THR A 309 17.56 13.16 2.00
N ALA A 310 17.08 12.13 2.71
CA ALA A 310 16.46 12.25 4.03
C ALA A 310 16.90 11.11 4.96
N PRO A 311 16.81 11.29 6.27
CA PRO A 311 17.17 10.26 7.24
C PRO A 311 16.30 9.01 7.12
N ILE A 312 16.90 7.83 7.35
CA ILE A 312 16.21 6.55 7.30
C ILE A 312 15.97 6.06 8.73
N ILE A 313 14.69 5.88 9.05
CA ILE A 313 14.28 5.27 10.32
C ILE A 313 14.46 3.76 10.22
N SER A 314 15.44 3.24 10.93
CA SER A 314 15.66 1.80 11.08
C SER A 314 15.23 1.28 12.45
N LYS A 315 15.10 2.18 13.43
CA LYS A 315 14.63 1.89 14.79
C LYS A 315 13.71 3.00 15.24
N LEU A 316 12.46 2.66 15.55
CA LEU A 316 11.43 3.66 15.91
C LEU A 316 11.79 4.46 17.16
N ALA A 317 12.49 3.84 18.12
CA ALA A 317 12.91 4.53 19.34
C ALA A 317 13.84 5.72 19.09
N ASP A 318 14.53 5.74 17.95
CA ASP A 318 15.48 6.80 17.60
C ASP A 318 14.82 7.89 16.71
N ALA A 319 13.56 7.70 16.28
CA ALA A 319 12.87 8.58 15.33
C ALA A 319 12.82 10.04 15.83
N HIS A 320 12.56 10.26 17.11
CA HIS A 320 12.49 11.61 17.71
C HIS A 320 13.82 12.40 17.65
N ASN A 321 14.95 11.74 17.38
CA ASN A 321 16.25 12.40 17.23
C ASN A 321 16.53 12.84 15.78
N ILE A 322 15.73 12.35 14.82
CA ILE A 322 16.02 12.48 13.38
C ILE A 322 14.88 13.08 12.57
N LEU A 323 13.68 13.11 13.12
CA LEU A 323 12.48 13.67 12.47
C LEU A 323 12.10 15.01 13.08
N ASP A 324 11.54 15.89 12.28
CA ASP A 324 10.89 17.12 12.76
C ASP A 324 9.49 16.83 13.36
N ASP A 325 8.85 17.86 13.92
CA ASP A 325 7.54 17.72 14.60
C ASP A 325 6.45 17.17 13.69
N PHE A 326 6.41 17.63 12.42
CA PHE A 326 5.41 17.16 11.45
C PHE A 326 5.67 15.71 11.04
N GLU A 327 6.91 15.36 10.73
CA GLU A 327 7.31 14.00 10.39
C GLU A 327 7.01 13.03 11.55
N MET A 328 7.27 13.46 12.79
CA MET A 328 6.92 12.70 14.00
C MET A 328 5.42 12.56 14.18
N GLN A 329 4.62 13.59 13.88
CA GLN A 329 3.16 13.50 13.89
C GLN A 329 2.67 12.43 12.93
N VAL A 330 3.12 12.46 11.66
CA VAL A 330 2.74 11.47 10.65
C VAL A 330 3.17 10.07 11.06
N LEU A 331 4.41 9.88 11.51
CA LEU A 331 4.89 8.58 11.99
C LEU A 331 4.06 8.07 13.17
N THR A 332 3.71 8.93 14.12
CA THR A 332 2.88 8.56 15.28
C THR A 332 1.48 8.11 14.86
N GLN A 333 0.88 8.78 13.86
CA GLN A 333 -0.40 8.38 13.28
C GLN A 333 -0.30 7.02 12.59
N ASP A 334 0.79 6.74 11.86
CA ASP A 334 1.01 5.44 11.22
C ASP A 334 1.23 4.32 12.25
N ILE A 335 1.92 4.60 13.36
CA ILE A 335 2.06 3.67 14.48
C ILE A 335 0.71 3.38 15.12
N ALA A 336 -0.11 4.42 15.36
CA ALA A 336 -1.46 4.24 15.91
C ALA A 336 -2.35 3.42 14.96
N SER A 337 -2.26 3.66 13.65
CA SER A 337 -2.96 2.89 12.62
C SER A 337 -2.55 1.41 12.64
N SER A 338 -1.25 1.11 12.81
CA SER A 338 -0.74 -0.25 12.94
C SER A 338 -1.16 -0.92 14.25
N HIS A 339 -1.26 -0.16 15.34
CA HIS A 339 -1.81 -0.68 16.61
C HIS A 339 -3.29 -1.05 16.46
N LEU A 340 -4.10 -0.22 15.78
CA LEU A 340 -5.48 -0.57 15.45
C LEU A 340 -5.54 -1.85 14.63
N TYR A 341 -4.73 -1.98 13.58
CA TYR A 341 -4.65 -3.20 12.77
C TYR A 341 -4.28 -4.42 13.62
N SER A 342 -3.32 -4.29 14.54
CA SER A 342 -2.93 -5.37 15.45
C SER A 342 -4.07 -5.84 16.36
N MET A 343 -4.96 -4.95 16.77
CA MET A 343 -6.16 -5.31 17.54
C MET A 343 -7.19 -6.08 16.71
N LEU A 344 -7.26 -5.81 15.41
CA LEU A 344 -8.18 -6.51 14.49
C LEU A 344 -7.69 -7.92 14.18
N SER A 345 -6.38 -8.10 14.03
CA SER A 345 -5.80 -9.41 13.83
C SER A 345 -5.94 -10.22 15.11
N LYS A 346 -6.66 -11.32 15.05
CA LYS A 346 -7.01 -12.19 16.20
C LYS A 346 -5.78 -12.84 16.84
N GLY A 347 -4.87 -12.02 17.35
CA GLY A 347 -3.62 -12.47 17.95
C GLY A 347 -3.15 -11.55 19.08
N LEU A 348 -1.90 -11.75 19.52
CA LEU A 348 -1.29 -10.89 20.51
C LEU A 348 -0.98 -9.54 19.88
N VAL A 349 -1.40 -8.44 20.52
CA VAL A 349 -1.02 -7.09 20.12
C VAL A 349 0.45 -6.87 20.42
N ILE A 350 1.26 -6.67 19.37
CA ILE A 350 2.67 -6.38 19.49
C ILE A 350 2.87 -4.91 19.12
N SER A 351 3.44 -4.16 20.06
CA SER A 351 3.77 -2.75 19.80
C SER A 351 4.77 -2.63 18.65
N GLU A 352 4.56 -1.66 17.74
CA GLU A 352 5.49 -1.35 16.65
C GLU A 352 6.90 -1.03 17.16
N TYR A 353 7.04 -0.45 18.35
CA TYR A 353 8.34 -0.19 18.99
C TYR A 353 9.11 -1.46 19.38
N SER A 354 8.41 -2.57 19.58
CA SER A 354 9.01 -3.86 19.91
C SER A 354 9.29 -4.75 18.70
N ARG A 355 8.87 -4.33 17.50
CA ARG A 355 9.08 -5.08 16.25
C ARG A 355 10.45 -4.74 15.65
N PRO A 356 11.37 -5.71 15.57
CA PRO A 356 12.64 -5.48 14.91
C PRO A 356 12.47 -5.39 13.39
N ILE A 357 13.45 -4.76 12.74
CA ILE A 357 13.60 -4.83 11.28
C ILE A 357 13.72 -6.30 10.86
N ILE A 358 13.08 -6.64 9.76
CA ILE A 358 13.17 -7.99 9.18
C ILE A 358 14.50 -8.11 8.43
N ILE A 359 15.32 -9.08 8.82
CA ILE A 359 16.59 -9.43 8.19
C ILE A 359 16.45 -10.85 7.64
N GLN A 360 16.62 -11.02 6.33
CA GLN A 360 16.48 -12.31 5.65
C GLN A 360 17.79 -12.70 4.95
#